data_c89a4a0afcd6cd343a0d10bf30d25cc1
#
_entry.id   c89a4a0afcd6cd343a0d10bf30d25cc1
#
_cell.length_a   1.000
_cell.length_b   1.000
_cell.length_c   1.000
_cell.angle_alpha   90.00
_cell.angle_beta   90.00
_cell.angle_gamma   90.00
#
_symmetry.space_group_name_H-M   'P 1'
#
loop_
_entity.id
_entity.type
_entity.pdbx_description
1 polymer ?
#
loop_
_entity_poly.entity_id
_entity_poly.type
_entity_poly.pdbx_seq_one_letter_code
_entity_poly.pdbx_strand_id
1 'polypeptide(L)'
;MQIGEKIKNYRKTAGLTQEQVADYLDVSTPAVNKWEKGNTYPDISLLPAIARLLKIDMNELFSFREELTEKEIGQFVNELSEVSLDSFIKAFEMGKNKIKEYPHCDSLIYSIATVLNAALTLSDIDDEKKLECNNVIVEWLEQTAESPDEKVRISSIFMLAAKYIQMEKYKEANIFLDKIPDTVIDATIMKTNVLAHQEGTDVAAFFLEGKLMQTVTNIQNYLYKLIEMEEETGNHCKAEEIAEITEHMVSFFGLWDYGKVVPYLLIAVYRKDVEKCIQLIKEVLMESQKPWKMVESPLYYRYADTVQGKSFSGVGNNFVRALATEIENKEEYEFLKGNKELEAIFAQYLK
;
A
#
# COMPACT_ATOMS: atom_id res chain seq x y z
N MET A 1 -25.17 -1.54 -18.56
CA MET A 1 -24.86 -0.40 -19.47
C MET A 1 -26.05 0.52 -19.49
N GLN A 2 -25.88 1.81 -19.11
CA GLN A 2 -26.99 2.76 -18.84
C GLN A 2 -27.24 3.74 -19.99
N ILE A 3 -26.98 3.33 -21.24
CA ILE A 3 -27.14 4.22 -22.44
C ILE A 3 -28.53 4.85 -22.49
N GLY A 4 -29.59 4.07 -22.26
CA GLY A 4 -30.96 4.56 -22.31
C GLY A 4 -31.23 5.67 -21.28
N GLU A 5 -30.71 5.55 -20.09
CA GLU A 5 -30.84 6.56 -19.04
C GLU A 5 -30.07 7.85 -19.43
N LYS A 6 -28.88 7.72 -19.98
CA LYS A 6 -28.09 8.85 -20.50
C LYS A 6 -28.83 9.57 -21.61
N ILE A 7 -29.32 8.83 -22.61
CA ILE A 7 -30.14 9.42 -23.71
C ILE A 7 -31.32 10.22 -23.13
N LYS A 8 -32.06 9.64 -22.19
CA LYS A 8 -33.23 10.29 -21.55
C LYS A 8 -32.83 11.54 -20.79
N ASN A 9 -31.76 11.52 -20.01
CA ASN A 9 -31.33 12.65 -19.20
C ASN A 9 -30.85 13.81 -20.09
N TYR A 10 -29.96 13.52 -21.05
CA TYR A 10 -29.45 14.55 -21.97
C TYR A 10 -30.52 15.10 -22.91
N ARG A 11 -31.44 14.26 -23.41
CA ARG A 11 -32.61 14.71 -24.16
C ARG A 11 -33.43 15.74 -23.37
N LYS A 12 -33.72 15.43 -22.09
CA LYS A 12 -34.47 16.35 -21.21
C LYS A 12 -33.72 17.64 -20.96
N THR A 13 -32.41 17.57 -20.71
CA THR A 13 -31.58 18.77 -20.53
C THR A 13 -31.52 19.61 -21.78
N ALA A 14 -31.52 18.99 -22.96
CA ALA A 14 -31.62 19.68 -24.26
C ALA A 14 -33.02 20.21 -24.58
N GLY A 15 -34.03 19.95 -23.74
CA GLY A 15 -35.41 20.37 -23.97
C GLY A 15 -36.13 19.65 -25.12
N LEU A 16 -35.62 18.50 -25.57
CA LEU A 16 -36.15 17.76 -26.71
C LEU A 16 -37.25 16.77 -26.27
N THR A 17 -38.25 16.56 -27.13
CA THR A 17 -39.23 15.47 -26.99
C THR A 17 -38.68 14.18 -27.56
N GLN A 18 -39.27 13.03 -27.21
CA GLN A 18 -38.89 11.74 -27.81
C GLN A 18 -39.19 11.73 -29.33
N GLU A 19 -40.24 12.40 -29.75
CA GLU A 19 -40.61 12.56 -31.17
C GLU A 19 -39.54 13.35 -31.96
N GLN A 20 -39.07 14.47 -31.41
CA GLN A 20 -38.00 15.26 -32.04
C GLN A 20 -36.68 14.48 -32.18
N VAL A 21 -36.34 13.65 -31.18
CA VAL A 21 -35.17 12.76 -31.27
C VAL A 21 -35.40 11.67 -32.33
N ALA A 22 -36.62 11.13 -32.41
CA ALA A 22 -37.00 10.11 -33.40
C ALA A 22 -36.92 10.66 -34.82
N ASP A 23 -37.47 11.84 -35.05
CA ASP A 23 -37.41 12.55 -36.34
C ASP A 23 -35.98 12.85 -36.79
N TYR A 24 -35.13 13.33 -35.87
CA TYR A 24 -33.73 13.62 -36.19
C TYR A 24 -32.93 12.37 -36.58
N LEU A 25 -33.24 11.22 -35.96
CA LEU A 25 -32.54 9.96 -36.18
C LEU A 25 -33.17 9.05 -37.24
N ASP A 26 -34.29 9.49 -37.86
CA ASP A 26 -35.10 8.73 -38.83
C ASP A 26 -35.54 7.34 -38.24
N VAL A 27 -36.05 7.40 -37.00
CA VAL A 27 -36.58 6.21 -36.31
C VAL A 27 -37.98 6.47 -35.74
N SER A 28 -38.65 5.45 -35.27
CA SER A 28 -39.97 5.63 -34.64
C SER A 28 -39.87 6.13 -33.19
N THR A 29 -40.79 7.00 -32.74
CA THR A 29 -40.91 7.44 -31.34
C THR A 29 -40.95 6.27 -30.35
N PRO A 30 -41.68 5.16 -30.61
CA PRO A 30 -41.62 3.96 -29.77
C PRO A 30 -40.20 3.33 -29.62
N ALA A 31 -39.33 3.46 -30.64
CA ALA A 31 -37.98 2.98 -30.54
C ALA A 31 -37.18 3.78 -29.50
N VAL A 32 -37.25 5.11 -29.57
CA VAL A 32 -36.62 6.02 -28.60
C VAL A 32 -37.11 5.70 -27.16
N ASN A 33 -38.43 5.49 -27.00
CA ASN A 33 -39.01 5.14 -25.70
C ASN A 33 -38.46 3.80 -25.16
N LYS A 34 -38.30 2.79 -26.03
CA LYS A 34 -37.71 1.49 -25.63
C LYS A 34 -36.24 1.65 -25.20
N TRP A 35 -35.47 2.49 -25.91
CA TRP A 35 -34.07 2.75 -25.52
C TRP A 35 -34.00 3.42 -24.14
N GLU A 36 -34.79 4.47 -23.91
CA GLU A 36 -34.85 5.22 -22.66
C GLU A 36 -35.32 4.38 -21.46
N LYS A 37 -36.11 3.33 -21.70
CA LYS A 37 -36.56 2.34 -20.70
C LYS A 37 -35.57 1.17 -20.53
N GLY A 38 -34.50 1.11 -21.33
CA GLY A 38 -33.54 0.02 -21.31
C GLY A 38 -34.04 -1.32 -21.89
N ASN A 39 -35.21 -1.30 -22.58
CA ASN A 39 -35.80 -2.51 -23.20
C ASN A 39 -35.04 -2.97 -24.43
N THR A 40 -34.46 -2.03 -25.17
CA THR A 40 -33.60 -2.26 -26.33
C THR A 40 -32.52 -1.21 -26.40
N TYR A 41 -31.48 -1.46 -27.21
CA TYR A 41 -30.41 -0.50 -27.46
C TYR A 41 -30.59 0.14 -28.85
N PRO A 42 -30.12 1.41 -29.07
CA PRO A 42 -29.95 1.96 -30.41
C PRO A 42 -29.02 1.11 -31.23
N ASP A 43 -29.21 1.07 -32.54
CA ASP A 43 -28.23 0.55 -33.47
C ASP A 43 -26.90 1.31 -33.32
N ILE A 44 -25.77 0.61 -33.41
CA ILE A 44 -24.45 1.20 -33.26
C ILE A 44 -24.18 2.34 -34.24
N SER A 45 -24.76 2.24 -35.43
CA SER A 45 -24.65 3.28 -36.48
C SER A 45 -25.34 4.61 -36.12
N LEU A 46 -26.33 4.59 -35.20
CA LEU A 46 -27.06 5.78 -34.73
C LEU A 46 -26.33 6.49 -33.59
N LEU A 47 -25.43 5.84 -32.89
CA LEU A 47 -24.77 6.38 -31.69
C LEU A 47 -24.02 7.69 -31.97
N PRO A 48 -23.25 7.85 -33.07
CA PRO A 48 -22.63 9.14 -33.40
C PRO A 48 -23.64 10.28 -33.66
N ALA A 49 -24.80 9.97 -34.23
CA ALA A 49 -25.85 10.93 -34.45
C ALA A 49 -26.53 11.34 -33.13
N ILE A 50 -26.79 10.38 -32.25
CA ILE A 50 -27.32 10.64 -30.89
C ILE A 50 -26.35 11.52 -30.11
N ALA A 51 -25.05 11.22 -30.12
CA ALA A 51 -24.04 11.98 -29.40
C ALA A 51 -23.97 13.44 -29.89
N ARG A 52 -24.02 13.66 -31.22
CA ARG A 52 -24.08 15.01 -31.81
C ARG A 52 -25.36 15.77 -31.46
N LEU A 53 -26.52 15.12 -31.54
CA LEU A 53 -27.80 15.71 -31.19
C LEU A 53 -27.85 16.17 -29.74
N LEU A 54 -27.35 15.30 -28.83
CA LEU A 54 -27.35 15.53 -27.38
C LEU A 54 -26.17 16.38 -26.92
N LYS A 55 -25.22 16.71 -27.80
CA LYS A 55 -23.97 17.47 -27.52
C LYS A 55 -23.13 16.84 -26.42
N ILE A 56 -22.98 15.53 -26.46
CA ILE A 56 -22.13 14.74 -25.55
C ILE A 56 -21.09 13.95 -26.36
N ASP A 57 -19.96 13.60 -25.74
CA ASP A 57 -19.03 12.70 -26.40
C ASP A 57 -19.47 11.22 -26.28
N MET A 58 -18.84 10.36 -27.08
CA MET A 58 -19.20 8.93 -27.12
C MET A 58 -18.90 8.22 -25.80
N ASN A 59 -17.81 8.58 -25.11
CA ASN A 59 -17.45 7.96 -23.84
C ASN A 59 -18.50 8.29 -22.77
N GLU A 60 -18.99 9.53 -22.78
CA GLU A 60 -20.06 9.94 -21.89
C GLU A 60 -21.37 9.21 -22.19
N LEU A 61 -21.72 9.03 -23.48
CA LEU A 61 -22.90 8.28 -23.89
C LEU A 61 -22.84 6.82 -23.43
N PHE A 62 -21.67 6.20 -23.53
CA PHE A 62 -21.44 4.83 -23.08
C PHE A 62 -21.20 4.72 -21.59
N SER A 63 -21.01 5.82 -20.86
CA SER A 63 -20.46 5.82 -19.49
C SER A 63 -19.13 5.05 -19.44
N PHE A 64 -18.36 5.14 -20.53
CA PHE A 64 -17.08 4.47 -20.64
C PHE A 64 -16.02 5.30 -19.92
N ARG A 65 -15.26 4.64 -19.05
CA ARG A 65 -14.06 5.16 -18.45
C ARG A 65 -12.96 4.14 -18.65
N GLU A 66 -11.84 4.59 -19.11
CA GLU A 66 -10.66 3.76 -19.31
C GLU A 66 -10.02 3.40 -17.95
N GLU A 67 -10.11 4.33 -16.99
CA GLU A 67 -9.55 4.21 -15.66
C GLU A 67 -10.58 4.47 -14.57
N LEU A 68 -10.31 3.91 -13.40
CA LEU A 68 -11.02 4.20 -12.17
C LEU A 68 -10.42 5.43 -11.48
N THR A 69 -11.25 6.18 -10.75
CA THR A 69 -10.78 7.26 -9.88
C THR A 69 -10.04 6.68 -8.66
N GLU A 70 -9.15 7.45 -8.06
CA GLU A 70 -8.45 7.06 -6.82
C GLU A 70 -9.42 6.61 -5.71
N LYS A 71 -10.57 7.28 -5.60
CA LYS A 71 -11.61 6.91 -4.64
C LYS A 71 -12.21 5.54 -4.92
N GLU A 72 -12.51 5.23 -6.19
CA GLU A 72 -13.07 3.94 -6.60
C GLU A 72 -12.04 2.82 -6.40
N ILE A 73 -10.76 3.10 -6.73
CA ILE A 73 -9.65 2.17 -6.45
C ILE A 73 -9.55 1.91 -4.95
N GLY A 74 -9.53 2.96 -4.13
CA GLY A 74 -9.45 2.83 -2.67
C GLY A 74 -10.61 2.03 -2.07
N GLN A 75 -11.84 2.22 -2.57
CA GLN A 75 -13.00 1.44 -2.13
C GLN A 75 -12.85 -0.05 -2.48
N PHE A 76 -12.46 -0.34 -3.72
CA PHE A 76 -12.24 -1.71 -4.17
C PHE A 76 -11.11 -2.40 -3.39
N VAL A 77 -10.01 -1.72 -3.15
CA VAL A 77 -8.85 -2.24 -2.42
C VAL A 77 -9.19 -2.54 -0.95
N ASN A 78 -10.02 -1.72 -0.31
CA ASN A 78 -10.50 -1.99 1.04
C ASN A 78 -11.37 -3.25 1.08
N GLU A 79 -12.31 -3.40 0.14
CA GLU A 79 -13.13 -4.61 0.00
C GLU A 79 -12.25 -5.84 -0.28
N LEU A 80 -11.27 -5.71 -1.17
CA LEU A 80 -10.31 -6.77 -1.49
C LEU A 80 -9.52 -7.21 -0.24
N SER A 81 -9.09 -6.24 0.56
CA SER A 81 -8.37 -6.50 1.81
C SER A 81 -9.24 -7.26 2.82
N GLU A 82 -10.50 -6.87 2.99
CA GLU A 82 -11.46 -7.57 3.86
C GLU A 82 -11.67 -9.02 3.39
N VAL A 83 -11.93 -9.24 2.10
CA VAL A 83 -12.10 -10.58 1.52
C VAL A 83 -10.85 -11.44 1.70
N SER A 84 -9.66 -10.83 1.64
CA SER A 84 -8.38 -11.55 1.79
C SER A 84 -8.18 -12.12 3.19
N LEU A 85 -8.77 -11.52 4.22
CA LEU A 85 -8.74 -12.04 5.59
C LEU A 85 -9.56 -13.34 5.75
N ASP A 86 -10.64 -13.47 4.98
CA ASP A 86 -11.49 -14.67 5.01
C ASP A 86 -10.98 -15.76 4.07
N SER A 87 -10.52 -15.37 2.88
CA SER A 87 -10.01 -16.31 1.86
C SER A 87 -9.14 -15.60 0.84
N PHE A 88 -7.84 -15.88 0.88
CA PHE A 88 -6.88 -15.38 -0.10
C PHE A 88 -7.29 -15.73 -1.54
N ILE A 89 -7.69 -16.97 -1.81
CA ILE A 89 -8.05 -17.41 -3.19
C ILE A 89 -9.23 -16.62 -3.74
N LYS A 90 -10.25 -16.33 -2.93
CA LYS A 90 -11.39 -15.50 -3.36
C LYS A 90 -10.94 -14.07 -3.67
N ALA A 91 -10.12 -13.48 -2.82
CA ALA A 91 -9.56 -12.15 -3.05
C ALA A 91 -8.71 -12.12 -4.33
N PHE A 92 -7.88 -13.14 -4.56
CA PHE A 92 -7.03 -13.24 -5.74
C PHE A 92 -7.88 -13.28 -7.03
N GLU A 93 -8.92 -14.11 -7.10
CA GLU A 93 -9.82 -14.16 -8.26
C GLU A 93 -10.62 -12.85 -8.43
N MET A 94 -11.03 -12.22 -7.33
CA MET A 94 -11.69 -10.91 -7.35
C MET A 94 -10.78 -9.84 -7.94
N GLY A 95 -9.51 -9.75 -7.51
CA GLY A 95 -8.51 -8.83 -8.04
C GLY A 95 -8.24 -9.10 -9.53
N LYS A 96 -8.02 -10.36 -9.91
CA LYS A 96 -7.80 -10.78 -11.30
C LYS A 96 -8.96 -10.40 -12.23
N ASN A 97 -10.20 -10.56 -11.78
CA ASN A 97 -11.36 -10.17 -12.55
C ASN A 97 -11.46 -8.65 -12.70
N LYS A 98 -11.11 -7.89 -11.66
CA LYS A 98 -11.11 -6.42 -11.72
C LYS A 98 -10.04 -5.88 -12.66
N ILE A 99 -8.86 -6.50 -12.70
CA ILE A 99 -7.81 -6.16 -13.67
C ILE A 99 -8.26 -6.45 -15.10
N LYS A 100 -8.98 -7.56 -15.34
CA LYS A 100 -9.56 -7.85 -16.68
C LYS A 100 -10.59 -6.80 -17.12
N GLU A 101 -11.30 -6.20 -16.16
CA GLU A 101 -12.26 -5.12 -16.46
C GLU A 101 -11.54 -3.80 -16.82
N TYR A 102 -10.38 -3.53 -16.19
CA TYR A 102 -9.57 -2.32 -16.38
C TYR A 102 -8.09 -2.67 -16.63
N PRO A 103 -7.76 -3.27 -17.79
CA PRO A 103 -6.43 -3.87 -18.04
C PRO A 103 -5.30 -2.84 -18.22
N HIS A 104 -5.64 -1.55 -18.37
CA HIS A 104 -4.68 -0.46 -18.55
C HIS A 104 -4.71 0.57 -17.40
N CYS A 105 -5.46 0.29 -16.33
CA CYS A 105 -5.47 1.14 -15.15
C CYS A 105 -4.32 0.76 -14.21
N ASP A 106 -3.13 1.28 -14.46
CA ASP A 106 -1.90 0.90 -13.75
C ASP A 106 -2.00 1.14 -12.24
N SER A 107 -2.64 2.22 -11.79
CA SER A 107 -2.87 2.50 -10.37
C SER A 107 -3.72 1.43 -9.68
N LEU A 108 -4.74 0.89 -10.38
CA LEU A 108 -5.55 -0.22 -9.89
C LEU A 108 -4.73 -1.51 -9.80
N ILE A 109 -4.00 -1.83 -10.88
CA ILE A 109 -3.20 -3.06 -10.98
C ILE A 109 -2.15 -3.09 -9.87
N TYR A 110 -1.40 -2.00 -9.70
CA TYR A 110 -0.41 -1.84 -8.63
C TYR A 110 -1.04 -2.00 -7.24
N SER A 111 -2.19 -1.35 -6.99
CA SER A 111 -2.87 -1.41 -5.70
C SER A 111 -3.35 -2.81 -5.35
N ILE A 112 -3.92 -3.54 -6.34
CA ILE A 112 -4.32 -4.94 -6.19
C ILE A 112 -3.10 -5.83 -5.93
N ALA A 113 -2.02 -5.66 -6.71
CA ALA A 113 -0.79 -6.42 -6.54
C ALA A 113 -0.20 -6.23 -5.13
N THR A 114 -0.24 -5.01 -4.60
CA THR A 114 0.26 -4.67 -3.25
C THR A 114 -0.53 -5.39 -2.15
N VAL A 115 -1.87 -5.31 -2.19
CA VAL A 115 -2.73 -5.97 -1.18
C VAL A 115 -2.59 -7.48 -1.24
N LEU A 116 -2.63 -8.05 -2.45
CA LEU A 116 -2.52 -9.50 -2.61
C LEU A 116 -1.12 -10.03 -2.29
N ASN A 117 -0.07 -9.24 -2.51
CA ASN A 117 1.27 -9.60 -2.08
C ASN A 117 1.39 -9.71 -0.56
N ALA A 118 0.83 -8.74 0.17
CA ALA A 118 0.81 -8.78 1.63
C ALA A 118 -0.03 -9.95 2.16
N ALA A 119 -1.23 -10.15 1.57
CA ALA A 119 -2.12 -11.24 1.96
C ALA A 119 -1.54 -12.64 1.64
N LEU A 120 -0.79 -12.78 0.53
CA LEU A 120 -0.15 -14.03 0.13
C LEU A 120 0.84 -14.53 1.20
N THR A 121 1.60 -13.62 1.80
CA THR A 121 2.59 -13.92 2.84
C THR A 121 1.93 -14.52 4.09
N LEU A 122 0.69 -14.10 4.40
CA LEU A 122 -0.06 -14.52 5.58
C LEU A 122 -1.05 -15.66 5.30
N SER A 123 -1.11 -16.16 4.06
CA SER A 123 -2.08 -17.16 3.65
C SER A 123 -1.63 -18.59 3.95
N ASP A 124 -2.57 -19.46 4.34
CA ASP A 124 -2.37 -20.89 4.62
C ASP A 124 -2.53 -21.79 3.38
N ILE A 125 -2.42 -21.24 2.17
CA ILE A 125 -2.49 -22.04 0.94
C ILE A 125 -1.18 -22.81 0.73
N ASP A 126 -1.24 -23.91 -0.03
CA ASP A 126 -0.07 -24.73 -0.33
C ASP A 126 1.00 -23.96 -1.15
N ASP A 127 2.25 -24.43 -1.08
CA ASP A 127 3.40 -23.74 -1.67
C ASP A 127 3.34 -23.68 -3.20
N GLU A 128 2.76 -24.68 -3.86
CA GLU A 128 2.59 -24.69 -5.32
C GLU A 128 1.66 -23.55 -5.73
N LYS A 129 0.55 -23.41 -5.02
CA LYS A 129 -0.43 -22.35 -5.26
C LYS A 129 0.12 -20.96 -4.89
N LYS A 130 0.92 -20.88 -3.80
CA LYS A 130 1.65 -19.64 -3.46
C LYS A 130 2.56 -19.20 -4.59
N LEU A 131 3.32 -20.14 -5.16
CA LEU A 131 4.23 -19.84 -6.27
C LEU A 131 3.46 -19.38 -7.52
N GLU A 132 2.36 -20.05 -7.86
CA GLU A 132 1.50 -19.67 -9.00
C GLU A 132 0.97 -18.23 -8.82
N CYS A 133 0.38 -17.93 -7.68
CA CYS A 133 -0.16 -16.59 -7.38
C CYS A 133 0.94 -15.53 -7.35
N ASN A 134 2.10 -15.85 -6.77
CA ASN A 134 3.26 -14.96 -6.73
C ASN A 134 3.74 -14.59 -8.14
N ASN A 135 3.81 -15.54 -9.06
CA ASN A 135 4.22 -15.28 -10.44
C ASN A 135 3.27 -14.30 -11.13
N VAL A 136 1.96 -14.47 -10.94
CA VAL A 136 0.96 -13.54 -11.49
C VAL A 136 1.09 -12.13 -10.89
N ILE A 137 1.35 -12.02 -9.58
CA ILE A 137 1.60 -10.73 -8.93
C ILE A 137 2.87 -10.07 -9.50
N VAL A 138 3.92 -10.85 -9.76
CA VAL A 138 5.15 -10.34 -10.41
C VAL A 138 4.84 -9.81 -11.81
N GLU A 139 4.07 -10.54 -12.64
CA GLU A 139 3.66 -10.08 -13.98
C GLU A 139 2.91 -8.73 -13.92
N TRP A 140 2.00 -8.56 -12.97
CA TRP A 140 1.30 -7.28 -12.78
C TRP A 140 2.24 -6.15 -12.37
N LEU A 141 3.20 -6.44 -11.50
CA LEU A 141 4.21 -5.46 -11.09
C LEU A 141 5.17 -5.11 -12.23
N GLU A 142 5.53 -6.08 -13.08
CA GLU A 142 6.34 -5.83 -14.29
C GLU A 142 5.60 -4.94 -15.28
N GLN A 143 4.30 -5.17 -15.50
CA GLN A 143 3.47 -4.28 -16.30
C GLN A 143 3.48 -2.85 -15.75
N THR A 144 3.24 -2.68 -14.45
CA THR A 144 3.13 -1.34 -13.82
C THR A 144 4.49 -0.67 -13.59
N ALA A 145 5.59 -1.41 -13.67
CA ALA A 145 6.95 -0.86 -13.66
C ALA A 145 7.30 -0.07 -14.95
N GLU A 146 6.50 -0.21 -16.00
CA GLU A 146 6.62 0.57 -17.25
C GLU A 146 5.54 1.66 -17.35
N SER A 147 4.80 1.92 -16.27
CA SER A 147 3.73 2.91 -16.23
C SER A 147 4.22 4.32 -16.57
N PRO A 148 3.43 5.11 -17.33
CA PRO A 148 3.70 6.53 -17.55
C PRO A 148 3.57 7.35 -16.25
N ASP A 149 2.77 6.88 -15.28
CA ASP A 149 2.71 7.49 -13.94
C ASP A 149 3.97 7.17 -13.16
N GLU A 150 4.77 8.21 -12.88
CA GLU A 150 6.05 8.07 -12.19
C GLU A 150 5.91 7.46 -10.80
N LYS A 151 4.87 7.79 -10.06
CA LYS A 151 4.64 7.26 -8.71
C LYS A 151 4.34 5.77 -8.75
N VAL A 152 3.47 5.33 -9.64
CA VAL A 152 3.15 3.91 -9.85
C VAL A 152 4.39 3.16 -10.31
N ARG A 153 5.10 3.70 -11.31
CA ARG A 153 6.31 3.11 -11.87
C ARG A 153 7.39 2.87 -10.80
N ILE A 154 7.77 3.91 -10.04
CA ILE A 154 8.82 3.79 -9.01
C ILE A 154 8.39 2.83 -7.91
N SER A 155 7.14 2.89 -7.47
CA SER A 155 6.63 1.99 -6.43
C SER A 155 6.61 0.53 -6.88
N SER A 156 6.26 0.27 -8.15
CA SER A 156 6.28 -1.07 -8.73
C SER A 156 7.70 -1.62 -8.87
N ILE A 157 8.65 -0.78 -9.32
CA ILE A 157 10.07 -1.11 -9.41
C ILE A 157 10.62 -1.51 -8.03
N PHE A 158 10.31 -0.72 -7.00
CA PHE A 158 10.74 -1.02 -5.63
C PHE A 158 10.19 -2.37 -5.13
N MET A 159 8.90 -2.63 -5.36
CA MET A 159 8.27 -3.88 -4.95
C MET A 159 8.82 -5.09 -5.72
N LEU A 160 9.09 -4.95 -7.03
CA LEU A 160 9.74 -5.98 -7.84
C LEU A 160 11.14 -6.30 -7.32
N ALA A 161 11.95 -5.28 -7.04
CA ALA A 161 13.29 -5.47 -6.49
C ALA A 161 13.22 -6.24 -5.17
N ALA A 162 12.31 -5.89 -4.26
CA ALA A 162 12.10 -6.60 -3.01
C ALA A 162 11.71 -8.07 -3.24
N LYS A 163 10.81 -8.35 -4.19
CA LYS A 163 10.43 -9.73 -4.55
C LYS A 163 11.58 -10.53 -5.13
N TYR A 164 12.37 -9.94 -6.02
CA TYR A 164 13.52 -10.62 -6.59
C TYR A 164 14.61 -10.89 -5.55
N ILE A 165 14.79 -9.99 -4.57
CA ILE A 165 15.67 -10.24 -3.41
C ILE A 165 15.15 -11.43 -2.59
N GLN A 166 13.86 -11.48 -2.28
CA GLN A 166 13.24 -12.59 -1.55
C GLN A 166 13.37 -13.94 -2.29
N MET A 167 13.40 -13.90 -3.62
CA MET A 167 13.62 -15.07 -4.49
C MET A 167 15.12 -15.37 -4.74
N GLU A 168 16.04 -14.69 -4.04
CA GLU A 168 17.51 -14.77 -4.21
C GLU A 168 18.00 -14.42 -5.63
N LYS A 169 17.18 -13.73 -6.41
CA LYS A 169 17.49 -13.27 -7.77
C LYS A 169 18.10 -11.87 -7.74
N TYR A 170 19.27 -11.74 -7.13
CA TYR A 170 19.92 -10.44 -6.86
C TYR A 170 20.32 -9.68 -8.14
N LYS A 171 20.60 -10.37 -9.24
CA LYS A 171 20.93 -9.73 -10.52
C LYS A 171 19.71 -9.01 -11.11
N GLU A 172 18.57 -9.68 -11.09
CA GLU A 172 17.29 -9.14 -11.53
C GLU A 172 16.84 -8.00 -10.62
N ALA A 173 17.01 -8.14 -9.31
CA ALA A 173 16.73 -7.07 -8.35
C ALA A 173 17.55 -5.80 -8.67
N ASN A 174 18.85 -5.92 -8.95
CA ASN A 174 19.72 -4.79 -9.31
C ASN A 174 19.24 -4.06 -10.57
N ILE A 175 18.78 -4.79 -11.60
CA ILE A 175 18.25 -4.17 -12.83
C ILE A 175 17.09 -3.22 -12.54
N PHE A 176 16.25 -3.57 -11.55
CA PHE A 176 15.14 -2.73 -11.13
C PHE A 176 15.61 -1.59 -10.21
N LEU A 177 16.51 -1.85 -9.27
CA LEU A 177 17.06 -0.82 -8.38
C LEU A 177 17.80 0.29 -9.15
N ASP A 178 18.54 -0.08 -10.19
CA ASP A 178 19.29 0.88 -11.05
C ASP A 178 18.34 1.81 -11.85
N LYS A 179 17.05 1.45 -12.00
CA LYS A 179 16.03 2.32 -12.61
C LYS A 179 15.50 3.39 -11.66
N ILE A 180 15.76 3.27 -10.35
CA ILE A 180 15.34 4.26 -9.35
C ILE A 180 16.35 5.40 -9.34
N PRO A 181 15.95 6.66 -9.58
CA PRO A 181 16.88 7.78 -9.58
C PRO A 181 17.54 7.97 -8.20
N ASP A 182 18.88 8.03 -8.16
CA ASP A 182 19.67 8.28 -6.95
C ASP A 182 19.46 9.68 -6.36
N THR A 183 19.01 10.62 -7.18
CA THR A 183 18.83 12.02 -6.79
C THR A 183 17.36 12.41 -6.85
N VAL A 184 16.66 12.32 -5.72
CA VAL A 184 15.44 13.09 -5.51
C VAL A 184 15.84 14.43 -4.93
N ILE A 185 15.67 15.52 -5.67
CA ILE A 185 15.80 16.88 -5.12
C ILE A 185 14.79 16.99 -3.98
N ASP A 186 15.28 17.17 -2.76
CA ASP A 186 14.40 17.34 -1.61
C ASP A 186 13.73 18.71 -1.64
N ALA A 187 12.50 18.73 -2.17
CA ALA A 187 11.67 19.94 -2.24
C ALA A 187 10.90 20.22 -0.94
N THR A 188 11.14 19.48 0.15
CA THR A 188 10.35 19.55 1.39
C THR A 188 10.30 20.96 1.94
N ILE A 189 11.43 21.65 2.08
CA ILE A 189 11.48 23.02 2.61
C ILE A 189 10.75 24.01 1.69
N MET A 190 10.95 23.90 0.38
CA MET A 190 10.23 24.75 -0.58
C MET A 190 8.71 24.55 -0.51
N LYS A 191 8.27 23.30 -0.46
CA LYS A 191 6.84 22.94 -0.29
C LYS A 191 6.28 23.47 1.02
N THR A 192 7.04 23.34 2.12
CA THR A 192 6.65 23.87 3.42
C THR A 192 6.44 25.38 3.36
N ASN A 193 7.33 26.14 2.70
CA ASN A 193 7.20 27.58 2.54
C ASN A 193 5.96 27.95 1.71
N VAL A 194 5.69 27.23 0.63
CA VAL A 194 4.48 27.44 -0.19
C VAL A 194 3.22 27.17 0.62
N LEU A 195 3.16 26.04 1.33
CA LEU A 195 2.02 25.69 2.20
C LEU A 195 1.79 26.74 3.28
N ALA A 196 2.85 27.25 3.90
CA ALA A 196 2.73 28.29 4.92
C ALA A 196 2.07 29.57 4.38
N HIS A 197 2.36 29.94 3.13
CA HIS A 197 1.75 31.10 2.49
C HIS A 197 0.32 30.84 1.97
N GLN A 198 0.02 29.63 1.51
CA GLN A 198 -1.28 29.31 0.89
C GLN A 198 -2.32 28.84 1.92
N GLU A 199 -1.92 28.02 2.88
CA GLU A 199 -2.82 27.31 3.79
C GLU A 199 -2.56 27.63 5.28
N GLY A 200 -1.46 28.34 5.57
CA GLY A 200 -1.08 28.77 6.91
C GLY A 200 0.01 27.91 7.56
N THR A 201 0.59 28.46 8.61
CA THR A 201 1.77 27.91 9.29
C THR A 201 1.48 26.54 9.93
N ASP A 202 0.27 26.31 10.46
CA ASP A 202 -0.05 25.04 11.11
C ASP A 202 -0.11 23.88 10.13
N VAL A 203 -0.67 24.10 8.92
CA VAL A 203 -0.69 23.09 7.84
C VAL A 203 0.72 22.78 7.35
N ALA A 204 1.55 23.83 7.17
CA ALA A 204 2.94 23.67 6.78
C ALA A 204 3.75 22.90 7.83
N ALA A 205 3.54 23.22 9.12
CA ALA A 205 4.20 22.53 10.23
C ALA A 205 3.77 21.05 10.31
N PHE A 206 2.48 20.77 10.19
CA PHE A 206 1.97 19.38 10.10
C PHE A 206 2.65 18.58 8.98
N PHE A 207 2.75 19.15 7.79
CA PHE A 207 3.45 18.53 6.66
C PHE A 207 4.93 18.25 6.99
N LEU A 208 5.62 19.23 7.61
CA LEU A 208 7.04 19.11 7.96
C LEU A 208 7.28 18.08 9.08
N GLU A 209 6.41 18.06 10.10
CA GLU A 209 6.45 17.05 11.17
C GLU A 209 6.32 15.62 10.61
N GLY A 210 5.40 15.39 9.66
CA GLY A 210 5.28 14.10 8.98
C GLY A 210 6.52 13.72 8.17
N LYS A 211 7.14 14.69 7.49
CA LYS A 211 8.40 14.48 6.76
C LYS A 211 9.57 14.19 7.69
N LEU A 212 9.65 14.88 8.81
CA LEU A 212 10.66 14.63 9.83
C LEU A 212 10.53 13.20 10.39
N MET A 213 9.31 12.78 10.76
CA MET A 213 9.04 11.42 11.22
C MET A 213 9.51 10.37 10.22
N GLN A 214 9.16 10.54 8.95
CA GLN A 214 9.59 9.64 7.88
C GLN A 214 11.12 9.57 7.77
N THR A 215 11.79 10.72 7.81
CA THR A 215 13.26 10.80 7.69
C THR A 215 13.95 10.11 8.86
N VAL A 216 13.49 10.34 10.08
CA VAL A 216 14.06 9.73 11.28
C VAL A 216 13.85 8.21 11.28
N THR A 217 12.68 7.74 10.84
CA THR A 217 12.41 6.30 10.65
C THR A 217 13.37 5.69 9.61
N ASN A 218 13.64 6.38 8.52
CA ASN A 218 14.63 5.91 7.54
C ASN A 218 16.04 5.82 8.12
N ILE A 219 16.46 6.83 8.89
CA ILE A 219 17.76 6.78 9.60
C ILE A 219 17.82 5.57 10.53
N GLN A 220 16.76 5.30 11.28
CA GLN A 220 16.68 4.14 12.17
C GLN A 220 16.87 2.81 11.40
N ASN A 221 16.22 2.66 10.25
CA ASN A 221 16.37 1.47 9.41
C ASN A 221 17.80 1.33 8.86
N TYR A 222 18.46 2.44 8.50
CA TYR A 222 19.86 2.40 8.08
C TYR A 222 20.79 1.97 9.21
N LEU A 223 20.57 2.45 10.43
CA LEU A 223 21.35 2.04 11.59
C LEU A 223 21.17 0.55 11.92
N TYR A 224 19.94 0.02 11.83
CA TYR A 224 19.68 -1.41 11.97
C TYR A 224 20.47 -2.22 10.93
N LYS A 225 20.44 -1.80 9.67
CA LYS A 225 21.18 -2.50 8.61
C LYS A 225 22.69 -2.41 8.80
N LEU A 226 23.20 -1.30 9.28
CA LEU A 226 24.63 -1.18 9.64
C LEU A 226 25.03 -2.13 10.77
N ILE A 227 24.20 -2.30 11.81
CA ILE A 227 24.43 -3.27 12.88
C ILE A 227 24.58 -4.68 12.31
N GLU A 228 23.65 -5.10 11.44
CA GLU A 228 23.72 -6.41 10.79
C GLU A 228 25.03 -6.56 10.00
N MET A 229 25.39 -5.57 9.18
CA MET A 229 26.62 -5.63 8.36
C MET A 229 27.90 -5.66 9.20
N GLU A 230 27.96 -4.93 10.32
CA GLU A 230 29.11 -4.97 11.22
C GLU A 230 29.20 -6.31 11.96
N GLU A 231 28.08 -6.92 12.36
CA GLU A 231 28.07 -8.28 12.89
C GLU A 231 28.49 -9.32 11.85
N GLU A 232 28.01 -9.24 10.60
CA GLU A 232 28.41 -10.11 9.49
C GLU A 232 29.93 -10.07 9.23
N THR A 233 30.53 -8.89 9.37
CA THR A 233 31.97 -8.70 9.15
C THR A 233 32.82 -8.94 10.40
N GLY A 234 32.21 -9.31 11.52
CA GLY A 234 32.89 -9.60 12.79
C GLY A 234 33.33 -8.35 13.58
N ASN A 235 32.84 -7.17 13.23
CA ASN A 235 33.17 -5.90 13.89
C ASN A 235 32.23 -5.66 15.11
N HIS A 236 32.13 -6.60 16.01
CA HIS A 236 31.16 -6.63 17.11
C HIS A 236 31.12 -5.35 17.97
N CYS A 237 32.29 -4.74 18.24
CA CYS A 237 32.33 -3.49 19.01
C CYS A 237 31.63 -2.33 18.29
N LYS A 238 31.78 -2.24 16.95
CA LYS A 238 31.10 -1.21 16.18
C LYS A 238 29.59 -1.44 16.11
N ALA A 239 29.15 -2.67 16.01
CA ALA A 239 27.73 -3.00 16.08
C ALA A 239 27.11 -2.52 17.41
N GLU A 240 27.81 -2.73 18.53
CA GLU A 240 27.39 -2.25 19.84
C GLU A 240 27.38 -0.72 19.93
N GLU A 241 28.39 -0.03 19.43
CA GLU A 241 28.41 1.45 19.36
C GLU A 241 27.24 2.00 18.53
N ILE A 242 26.92 1.36 17.39
CA ILE A 242 25.77 1.76 16.55
C ILE A 242 24.45 1.49 17.27
N ALA A 243 24.36 0.41 18.06
CA ALA A 243 23.18 0.10 18.86
C ALA A 243 22.93 1.19 19.93
N GLU A 244 23.98 1.63 20.63
CA GLU A 244 23.91 2.73 21.59
C GLU A 244 23.48 4.05 20.91
N ILE A 245 24.04 4.38 19.73
CA ILE A 245 23.64 5.55 18.95
C ILE A 245 22.15 5.45 18.59
N THR A 246 21.67 4.28 18.20
CA THR A 246 20.28 4.06 17.82
C THR A 246 19.33 4.24 19.02
N GLU A 247 19.70 3.72 20.19
CA GLU A 247 18.95 3.91 21.45
C GLU A 247 18.82 5.39 21.81
N HIS A 248 19.94 6.13 21.73
CA HIS A 248 19.95 7.58 21.98
C HIS A 248 19.11 8.33 20.96
N MET A 249 19.17 7.96 19.68
CA MET A 249 18.36 8.57 18.63
C MET A 249 16.87 8.36 18.87
N VAL A 250 16.44 7.15 19.24
CA VAL A 250 15.04 6.84 19.58
C VAL A 250 14.57 7.74 20.71
N SER A 251 15.39 7.92 21.76
CA SER A 251 15.08 8.79 22.87
C SER A 251 15.04 10.27 22.49
N PHE A 252 16.01 10.72 21.70
CA PHE A 252 16.16 12.14 21.31
C PHE A 252 15.04 12.59 20.37
N PHE A 253 14.66 11.75 19.42
CA PHE A 253 13.56 12.06 18.48
C PHE A 253 12.18 11.63 18.98
N GLY A 254 12.04 11.10 20.20
CA GLY A 254 10.75 10.71 20.78
C GLY A 254 10.05 9.60 19.96
N LEU A 255 10.82 8.67 19.41
CA LEU A 255 10.28 7.50 18.73
C LEU A 255 9.69 6.51 19.76
N TRP A 256 9.03 5.47 19.28
CA TRP A 256 8.44 4.47 20.16
C TRP A 256 9.52 3.67 20.91
N ASP A 257 9.35 3.53 22.23
CA ASP A 257 10.39 3.03 23.15
C ASP A 257 10.91 1.62 22.83
N TYR A 258 10.09 0.74 22.18
CA TYR A 258 10.59 -0.57 21.76
C TYR A 258 11.77 -0.45 20.77
N GLY A 259 11.87 0.65 20.02
CA GLY A 259 12.98 0.93 19.13
C GLY A 259 14.34 1.05 19.81
N LYS A 260 14.37 1.24 21.14
CA LYS A 260 15.61 1.22 21.95
C LYS A 260 16.15 -0.19 22.14
N VAL A 261 15.27 -1.18 22.15
CA VAL A 261 15.60 -2.59 22.43
C VAL A 261 15.98 -3.35 21.16
N VAL A 262 15.33 -2.99 20.03
CA VAL A 262 15.53 -3.67 18.74
C VAL A 262 17.00 -3.77 18.31
N PRO A 263 17.86 -2.74 18.42
CA PRO A 263 19.27 -2.83 18.04
C PRO A 263 20.01 -3.97 18.75
N TYR A 264 19.76 -4.12 20.05
CA TYR A 264 20.39 -5.17 20.86
C TYR A 264 19.82 -6.55 20.53
N LEU A 265 18.53 -6.63 20.17
CA LEU A 265 17.93 -7.87 19.69
C LEU A 265 18.57 -8.33 18.37
N LEU A 266 18.82 -7.43 17.41
CA LEU A 266 19.52 -7.74 16.19
C LEU A 266 20.91 -8.35 16.47
N ILE A 267 21.68 -7.73 17.37
CA ILE A 267 23.00 -8.25 17.78
C ILE A 267 22.86 -9.65 18.40
N ALA A 268 21.89 -9.85 19.30
CA ALA A 268 21.69 -11.14 19.95
C ALA A 268 21.29 -12.24 18.97
N VAL A 269 20.46 -11.91 17.95
CA VAL A 269 20.06 -12.83 16.87
C VAL A 269 21.27 -13.23 16.04
N TYR A 270 22.09 -12.29 15.60
CA TYR A 270 23.31 -12.57 14.86
C TYR A 270 24.26 -13.49 15.62
N ARG A 271 24.43 -13.25 16.93
CA ARG A 271 25.29 -14.05 17.82
C ARG A 271 24.63 -15.37 18.25
N LYS A 272 23.38 -15.62 17.85
CA LYS A 272 22.57 -16.81 18.22
C LYS A 272 22.49 -17.02 19.73
N ASP A 273 22.46 -15.93 20.51
CA ASP A 273 22.33 -15.95 21.97
C ASP A 273 20.86 -16.15 22.35
N VAL A 274 20.45 -17.40 22.55
CA VAL A 274 19.05 -17.79 22.82
C VAL A 274 18.48 -17.07 24.03
N GLU A 275 19.21 -17.06 25.15
CA GLU A 275 18.76 -16.49 26.42
C GLU A 275 18.54 -14.96 26.26
N LYS A 276 19.51 -14.31 25.65
CA LYS A 276 19.44 -12.87 25.40
C LYS A 276 18.32 -12.50 24.42
N CYS A 277 18.14 -13.29 23.36
CA CYS A 277 17.04 -13.10 22.41
C CYS A 277 15.68 -13.17 23.10
N ILE A 278 15.43 -14.20 23.92
CA ILE A 278 14.16 -14.36 24.64
C ILE A 278 13.92 -13.18 25.59
N GLN A 279 14.94 -12.77 26.33
CA GLN A 279 14.87 -11.60 27.21
C GLN A 279 14.48 -10.33 26.42
N LEU A 280 15.18 -10.04 25.33
CA LEU A 280 14.98 -8.84 24.52
C LEU A 280 13.65 -8.87 23.75
N ILE A 281 13.22 -10.01 23.23
CA ILE A 281 11.88 -10.16 22.60
C ILE A 281 10.80 -9.83 23.63
N LYS A 282 10.89 -10.36 24.83
CA LYS A 282 9.94 -10.03 25.90
C LYS A 282 9.90 -8.53 26.21
N GLU A 283 11.05 -7.88 26.23
CA GLU A 283 11.17 -6.44 26.47
C GLU A 283 10.58 -5.64 25.31
N VAL A 284 10.87 -5.99 24.05
CA VAL A 284 10.27 -5.38 22.85
C VAL A 284 8.75 -5.49 22.89
N LEU A 285 8.20 -6.67 23.22
CA LEU A 285 6.76 -6.89 23.32
C LEU A 285 6.16 -6.04 24.44
N MET A 286 6.80 -5.96 25.59
CA MET A 286 6.35 -5.14 26.71
C MET A 286 6.34 -3.64 26.35
N GLU A 287 7.41 -3.14 25.73
CA GLU A 287 7.50 -1.75 25.32
C GLU A 287 6.52 -1.40 24.18
N SER A 288 6.25 -2.36 23.27
CA SER A 288 5.28 -2.16 22.19
C SER A 288 3.83 -2.03 22.66
N GLN A 289 3.50 -2.50 23.87
CA GLN A 289 2.17 -2.33 24.46
C GLN A 289 1.99 -0.96 25.15
N LYS A 290 3.08 -0.27 25.43
CA LYS A 290 3.00 1.06 26.01
C LYS A 290 2.50 2.07 24.96
N PRO A 291 1.67 3.05 25.34
CA PRO A 291 1.24 4.07 24.39
C PRO A 291 2.45 4.87 23.90
N TRP A 292 2.54 5.07 22.61
CA TRP A 292 3.55 5.97 22.05
C TRP A 292 3.21 7.41 22.41
N LYS A 293 4.13 8.09 23.09
CA LYS A 293 3.96 9.46 23.57
C LYS A 293 4.25 10.54 22.50
N MET A 294 3.89 10.24 21.25
CA MET A 294 4.14 11.13 20.11
C MET A 294 3.50 12.53 20.30
N VAL A 295 2.31 12.57 20.92
CA VAL A 295 1.59 13.84 21.18
C VAL A 295 2.34 14.75 22.16
N GLU A 296 3.10 14.16 23.09
CA GLU A 296 3.90 14.91 24.07
C GLU A 296 5.20 15.46 23.44
N SER A 297 5.57 14.98 22.24
CA SER A 297 6.79 15.40 21.55
C SER A 297 6.61 16.77 20.90
N PRO A 298 7.51 17.73 21.13
CA PRO A 298 7.47 19.02 20.43
C PRO A 298 7.72 18.89 18.91
N LEU A 299 8.17 17.73 18.45
CA LEU A 299 8.52 17.47 17.06
C LEU A 299 7.35 16.97 16.20
N TYR A 300 6.28 16.42 16.82
CA TYR A 300 5.23 15.69 16.09
C TYR A 300 3.82 15.91 16.61
N TYR A 301 3.57 16.87 17.50
CA TYR A 301 2.27 16.96 18.18
C TYR A 301 1.10 17.23 17.24
N ARG A 302 1.30 18.00 16.15
CA ARG A 302 0.27 18.23 15.13
C ARG A 302 0.01 16.99 14.29
N TYR A 303 1.10 16.32 13.89
CA TYR A 303 1.01 15.06 13.13
C TYR A 303 0.33 13.97 13.95
N ALA A 304 0.65 13.89 15.24
CA ALA A 304 0.09 12.93 16.17
C ALA A 304 -1.42 13.09 16.37
N ASP A 305 -1.95 14.31 16.47
CA ASP A 305 -3.37 14.58 16.65
C ASP A 305 -4.23 14.01 15.51
N THR A 306 -3.74 14.03 14.29
CA THR A 306 -4.46 13.46 13.11
C THR A 306 -4.36 11.96 13.01
N VAL A 307 -3.27 11.38 13.51
CA VAL A 307 -3.03 9.93 13.46
C VAL A 307 -3.72 9.23 14.63
N GLN A 308 -3.81 9.86 15.83
CA GLN A 308 -4.51 9.30 17.00
C GLN A 308 -6.02 9.15 16.80
N GLY A 309 -6.66 9.94 15.94
CA GLY A 309 -8.06 9.75 15.55
C GLY A 309 -8.33 8.43 14.81
N LYS A 310 -7.27 7.73 14.35
CA LYS A 310 -7.31 6.39 13.74
C LYS A 310 -6.60 5.40 14.67
N SER A 311 -7.22 5.13 15.82
CA SER A 311 -6.93 4.02 16.75
C SER A 311 -5.54 3.34 16.66
N PHE A 312 -4.56 3.80 17.44
CA PHE A 312 -3.34 3.04 17.75
C PHE A 312 -3.62 1.78 18.60
N SER A 313 -4.85 1.55 19.05
CA SER A 313 -5.21 0.41 19.89
C SER A 313 -5.04 -0.97 19.26
N GLY A 314 -4.84 -1.05 17.94
CA GLY A 314 -4.55 -2.31 17.25
C GLY A 314 -3.09 -2.49 16.81
N VAL A 315 -2.27 -1.44 16.87
CA VAL A 315 -0.90 -1.47 16.32
C VAL A 315 -0.01 -2.41 17.14
N GLY A 316 -0.14 -2.43 18.46
CA GLY A 316 0.60 -3.35 19.33
C GLY A 316 0.34 -4.82 18.99
N ASN A 317 -0.92 -5.21 18.80
CA ASN A 317 -1.29 -6.59 18.48
C ASN A 317 -0.81 -6.99 17.05
N ASN A 318 -0.90 -6.07 16.09
CA ASN A 318 -0.38 -6.31 14.75
C ASN A 318 1.14 -6.43 14.74
N PHE A 319 1.83 -5.63 15.55
CA PHE A 319 3.27 -5.73 15.74
C PHE A 319 3.67 -7.08 16.35
N VAL A 320 2.96 -7.54 17.40
CA VAL A 320 3.19 -8.86 18.01
C VAL A 320 3.04 -9.98 16.99
N ARG A 321 1.98 -9.94 16.18
CA ARG A 321 1.77 -10.94 15.10
C ARG A 321 2.87 -10.89 14.05
N ALA A 322 3.25 -9.70 13.62
CA ALA A 322 4.31 -9.53 12.64
C ALA A 322 5.65 -10.08 13.15
N LEU A 323 6.02 -9.77 14.38
CA LEU A 323 7.24 -10.29 15.00
C LEU A 323 7.19 -11.82 15.18
N ALA A 324 6.07 -12.39 15.60
CA ALA A 324 5.90 -13.83 15.71
C ALA A 324 6.06 -14.51 14.33
N THR A 325 5.40 -13.97 13.30
CA THR A 325 5.50 -14.46 11.92
C THR A 325 6.93 -14.36 11.38
N GLU A 326 7.63 -13.28 11.70
CA GLU A 326 9.03 -13.07 11.30
C GLU A 326 9.94 -14.13 11.91
N ILE A 327 9.80 -14.40 13.21
CA ILE A 327 10.57 -15.42 13.93
C ILE A 327 10.26 -16.84 13.43
N GLU A 328 9.02 -17.12 13.04
CA GLU A 328 8.64 -18.42 12.49
C GLU A 328 9.17 -18.65 11.07
N ASN A 329 9.25 -17.62 10.24
CA ASN A 329 9.48 -17.77 8.80
C ASN A 329 10.91 -17.44 8.35
N LYS A 330 11.65 -16.59 9.07
CA LYS A 330 13.01 -16.22 8.66
C LYS A 330 14.05 -17.20 9.16
N GLU A 331 14.99 -17.55 8.30
CA GLU A 331 16.10 -18.48 8.56
C GLU A 331 17.01 -18.00 9.70
N GLU A 332 17.18 -16.70 9.85
CA GLU A 332 17.99 -16.08 10.90
C GLU A 332 17.49 -16.40 12.32
N TYR A 333 16.20 -16.74 12.49
CA TYR A 333 15.58 -17.14 13.76
C TYR A 333 15.42 -18.66 13.92
N GLU A 334 15.92 -19.49 13.01
CA GLU A 334 15.80 -20.96 13.04
C GLU A 334 16.19 -21.55 14.41
N PHE A 335 17.21 -20.99 15.04
CA PHE A 335 17.72 -21.42 16.36
C PHE A 335 16.76 -21.15 17.52
N LEU A 336 15.71 -20.35 17.33
CA LEU A 336 14.68 -20.05 18.33
C LEU A 336 13.41 -20.89 18.13
N LYS A 337 13.26 -21.59 17.00
CA LYS A 337 12.06 -22.38 16.70
C LYS A 337 11.85 -23.52 17.70
N GLY A 338 10.61 -23.69 18.13
CA GLY A 338 10.24 -24.72 19.12
C GLY A 338 10.67 -24.41 20.55
N ASN A 339 11.14 -23.18 20.83
CA ASN A 339 11.45 -22.78 22.20
C ASN A 339 10.16 -22.52 22.98
N LYS A 340 9.88 -23.37 23.99
CA LYS A 340 8.64 -23.34 24.77
C LYS A 340 8.42 -22.04 25.55
N GLU A 341 9.51 -21.39 25.99
CA GLU A 341 9.44 -20.14 26.72
C GLU A 341 8.99 -19.01 25.77
N LEU A 342 9.53 -18.98 24.55
CA LEU A 342 9.17 -18.02 23.52
C LEU A 342 7.70 -18.20 23.07
N GLU A 343 7.25 -19.44 22.86
CA GLU A 343 5.85 -19.77 22.55
C GLU A 343 4.91 -19.29 23.67
N ALA A 344 5.27 -19.49 24.94
CA ALA A 344 4.49 -19.04 26.09
C ALA A 344 4.41 -17.50 26.16
N ILE A 345 5.51 -16.81 25.83
CA ILE A 345 5.54 -15.35 25.76
C ILE A 345 4.57 -14.86 24.68
N PHE A 346 4.65 -15.34 23.45
CA PHE A 346 3.72 -14.93 22.39
C PHE A 346 2.26 -15.24 22.71
N ALA A 347 1.97 -16.42 23.28
CA ALA A 347 0.63 -16.79 23.70
C ALA A 347 0.03 -15.85 24.76
N GLN A 348 0.84 -15.14 25.53
CA GLN A 348 0.40 -14.13 26.48
C GLN A 348 -0.07 -12.84 25.80
N TYR A 349 0.56 -12.45 24.68
CA TYR A 349 0.31 -11.18 23.99
C TYR A 349 -0.65 -11.32 22.78
N LEU A 350 -0.90 -12.54 22.30
CA LEU A 350 -1.82 -12.81 21.17
C LEU A 350 -3.27 -13.11 21.60
N LYS A 351 -3.53 -13.06 22.88
CA LYS A 351 -4.89 -13.16 23.44
C LYS A 351 -5.63 -11.84 23.29
#